data_b3d132ee143381d66fb188c718158ea4
#
_entry.id   b3d132ee143381d66fb188c718158ea4
#
_cell.length_a   1.000
_cell.length_b   1.000
_cell.length_c   1.000
_cell.angle_alpha   90.00
_cell.angle_beta   90.00
_cell.angle_gamma   90.00
#
_symmetry.space_group_name_H-M   'P 1'
#
loop_
_entity.id
_entity.type
_entity.pdbx_description
1 polymer ?
#
loop_
_entity_poly.entity_id
_entity_poly.type
_entity_poly.pdbx_seq_one_letter_code
_entity_poly.pdbx_strand_id
1 'polypeptide(L)'
;ATIFSVITSTLYFLISPISEAQSELLARTQPTVYDVLIAFFGGLAGIVASSTKSKGNVIPGVAIATALMPPLCTAGFGLASGNLYYFFGAFYLYFINTVFISLATFVVVRLLKYPKKVFLDKQREKIVTRYVGIIVFFTIVPSLFLSYNLIRSSYFNDRVRNFVSEELTFPNTQILNKVVTDTSEKKEVKVVLIGQTVPDEMIANARAKLPKYGLK
;
A
#
# COMPACT_ATOMS: atom_id res chain seq x y z
N ALA A 1 -13.32 13.84 8.63
CA ALA A 1 -12.81 12.61 9.28
C ALA A 1 -11.28 12.54 9.20
N THR A 2 -10.65 12.46 8.01
CA THR A 2 -9.20 12.25 7.82
C THR A 2 -8.32 13.25 8.59
N ILE A 3 -8.58 14.55 8.43
CA ILE A 3 -7.83 15.60 9.13
C ILE A 3 -7.93 15.44 10.66
N PHE A 4 -9.12 15.21 11.17
CA PHE A 4 -9.33 14.99 12.61
C PHE A 4 -8.58 13.74 13.10
N SER A 5 -8.61 12.63 12.34
CA SER A 5 -7.89 11.42 12.72
C SER A 5 -6.38 11.65 12.79
N VAL A 6 -5.81 12.35 11.82
CA VAL A 6 -4.37 12.68 11.81
C VAL A 6 -4.03 13.61 12.98
N ILE A 7 -4.82 14.66 13.22
CA ILE A 7 -4.58 15.58 14.35
C ILE A 7 -4.66 14.84 15.68
N THR A 8 -5.71 14.05 15.89
CA THR A 8 -5.88 13.28 17.14
C THR A 8 -4.74 12.29 17.35
N SER A 9 -4.33 11.59 16.29
CA SER A 9 -3.19 10.66 16.35
C SER A 9 -1.88 11.41 16.65
N THR A 10 -1.64 12.55 16.00
CA THR A 10 -0.44 13.37 16.27
C THR A 10 -0.40 13.83 17.72
N LEU A 11 -1.50 14.36 18.24
CA LEU A 11 -1.60 14.77 19.66
C LEU A 11 -1.38 13.59 20.60
N TYR A 12 -1.95 12.44 20.30
CA TYR A 12 -1.75 11.23 21.10
C TYR A 12 -0.25 10.86 21.20
N PHE A 13 0.45 10.81 20.06
CA PHE A 13 1.87 10.44 20.04
C PHE A 13 2.80 11.53 20.59
N LEU A 14 2.41 12.79 20.56
CA LEU A 14 3.15 13.86 21.24
C LEU A 14 3.09 13.75 22.78
N ILE A 15 1.98 13.24 23.33
CA ILE A 15 1.78 13.09 24.76
C ILE A 15 2.25 11.70 25.24
N SER A 16 2.20 10.70 24.35
CA SER A 16 2.53 9.32 24.67
C SER A 16 4.05 9.14 24.90
N PRO A 17 4.47 8.34 25.88
CA PRO A 17 5.88 7.99 26.08
C PRO A 17 6.43 7.05 24.98
N ILE A 18 5.63 6.65 24.01
CA ILE A 18 6.04 5.77 22.91
C ILE A 18 6.82 6.61 21.89
N SER A 19 8.14 6.62 22.03
CA SER A 19 9.06 7.35 21.15
C SER A 19 9.66 6.49 20.03
N GLU A 20 9.63 5.16 20.17
CA GLU A 20 10.20 4.25 19.19
C GLU A 20 9.14 3.73 18.21
N ALA A 21 9.52 3.70 16.93
CA ALA A 21 8.66 3.16 15.89
C ALA A 21 8.56 1.64 16.02
N GLN A 22 7.43 1.14 16.48
CA GLN A 22 7.14 -0.28 16.55
C GLN A 22 7.00 -0.88 15.14
N SER A 23 7.28 -2.18 15.01
CA SER A 23 7.20 -2.91 13.73
C SER A 23 5.84 -2.76 13.03
N GLU A 24 4.75 -2.70 13.79
CA GLU A 24 3.39 -2.49 13.27
C GLU A 24 3.21 -1.11 12.61
N LEU A 25 3.80 -0.07 13.17
CA LEU A 25 3.78 1.27 12.57
C LEU A 25 4.63 1.30 11.30
N LEU A 26 5.83 0.71 11.35
CA LEU A 26 6.72 0.64 10.20
C LEU A 26 6.12 -0.15 9.03
N ALA A 27 5.40 -1.24 9.31
CA ALA A 27 4.72 -2.02 8.30
C ALA A 27 3.68 -1.20 7.50
N ARG A 28 3.14 -0.11 8.06
CA ARG A 28 2.17 0.77 7.40
C ARG A 28 2.80 1.91 6.60
N THR A 29 4.13 2.03 6.60
CA THR A 29 4.84 3.06 5.83
C THR A 29 5.23 2.61 4.43
N GLN A 30 5.11 1.32 4.13
CA GLN A 30 5.47 0.74 2.83
C GLN A 30 4.30 -0.07 2.28
N PRO A 31 3.47 0.51 1.39
CA PRO A 31 2.37 -0.18 0.75
C PRO A 31 2.83 -1.40 -0.03
N THR A 32 2.05 -2.45 0.04
CA THR A 32 2.26 -3.70 -0.69
C THR A 32 1.11 -4.00 -1.64
N VAL A 33 1.32 -4.95 -2.56
CA VAL A 33 0.23 -5.43 -3.44
C VAL A 33 -0.90 -6.07 -2.61
N TYR A 34 -0.57 -6.66 -1.48
CA TYR A 34 -1.56 -7.27 -0.58
C TYR A 34 -2.51 -6.22 0.02
N ASP A 35 -2.01 -5.02 0.34
CA ASP A 35 -2.85 -3.93 0.84
C ASP A 35 -3.88 -3.51 -0.20
N VAL A 36 -3.47 -3.43 -1.47
CA VAL A 36 -4.36 -3.15 -2.60
C VAL A 36 -5.46 -4.20 -2.74
N LEU A 37 -5.08 -5.48 -2.68
CA LEU A 37 -6.04 -6.59 -2.78
C LEU A 37 -7.00 -6.59 -1.59
N ILE A 38 -6.49 -6.42 -0.38
CA ILE A 38 -7.30 -6.33 0.84
C ILE A 38 -8.29 -5.16 0.76
N ALA A 39 -7.83 -3.99 0.33
CA ALA A 39 -8.67 -2.81 0.16
C ALA A 39 -9.78 -3.05 -0.89
N PHE A 40 -9.43 -3.65 -2.02
CA PHE A 40 -10.37 -3.93 -3.09
C PHE A 40 -11.43 -4.96 -2.67
N PHE A 41 -11.01 -6.13 -2.19
CA PHE A 41 -11.94 -7.18 -1.77
C PHE A 41 -12.72 -6.80 -0.50
N GLY A 42 -12.09 -6.10 0.43
CA GLY A 42 -12.76 -5.52 1.59
C GLY A 42 -13.82 -4.49 1.19
N GLY A 43 -13.54 -3.66 0.20
CA GLY A 43 -14.49 -2.73 -0.40
C GLY A 43 -15.66 -3.43 -1.08
N LEU A 44 -15.40 -4.53 -1.83
CA LEU A 44 -16.46 -5.37 -2.41
C LEU A 44 -17.37 -5.95 -1.32
N ALA A 45 -16.79 -6.57 -0.31
CA ALA A 45 -17.54 -7.14 0.81
C ALA A 45 -18.35 -6.05 1.54
N GLY A 46 -17.75 -4.89 1.76
CA GLY A 46 -18.40 -3.75 2.42
C GLY A 46 -19.63 -3.24 1.68
N ILE A 47 -19.53 -3.05 0.35
CA ILE A 47 -20.68 -2.57 -0.43
C ILE A 47 -21.77 -3.63 -0.57
N VAL A 48 -21.42 -4.91 -0.72
CA VAL A 48 -22.38 -6.01 -0.76
C VAL A 48 -23.15 -6.10 0.57
N ALA A 49 -22.45 -6.04 1.71
CA ALA A 49 -23.07 -6.04 3.02
C ALA A 49 -24.00 -4.82 3.23
N SER A 50 -23.59 -3.62 2.76
CA SER A 50 -24.44 -2.42 2.79
C SER A 50 -25.66 -2.50 1.88
N SER A 51 -25.62 -3.37 0.87
CA SER A 51 -26.67 -3.54 -0.13
C SER A 51 -27.74 -4.54 0.29
N THR A 52 -27.50 -5.30 1.36
CA THR A 52 -28.47 -6.30 1.87
C THR A 52 -29.59 -5.63 2.67
N LYS A 53 -30.78 -6.22 2.63
CA LYS A 53 -31.98 -5.71 3.32
C LYS A 53 -31.87 -5.74 4.86
N SER A 54 -31.00 -6.56 5.42
CA SER A 54 -30.72 -6.59 6.84
C SER A 54 -29.89 -5.33 7.20
N LYS A 55 -30.48 -4.44 8.01
CA LYS A 55 -29.95 -3.11 8.37
C LYS A 55 -28.66 -3.13 9.22
N GLY A 56 -27.71 -3.99 8.89
CA GLY A 56 -26.45 -4.11 9.61
C GLY A 56 -25.33 -3.29 8.95
N ASN A 57 -25.40 -1.95 8.99
CA ASN A 57 -24.31 -1.08 8.49
C ASN A 57 -23.03 -1.14 9.34
N VAL A 58 -23.02 -1.88 10.44
CA VAL A 58 -21.90 -1.97 11.37
C VAL A 58 -20.74 -2.74 10.74
N ILE A 59 -21.01 -3.90 10.14
CA ILE A 59 -19.96 -4.76 9.54
C ILE A 59 -19.19 -4.05 8.42
N PRO A 60 -19.85 -3.42 7.41
CA PRO A 60 -19.16 -2.65 6.39
C PRO A 60 -18.36 -1.48 6.96
N GLY A 61 -18.92 -0.79 7.95
CA GLY A 61 -18.24 0.33 8.61
C GLY A 61 -16.95 -0.10 9.32
N VAL A 62 -16.99 -1.22 10.04
CA VAL A 62 -15.80 -1.80 10.70
C VAL A 62 -14.76 -2.24 9.68
N ALA A 63 -15.15 -2.93 8.60
CA ALA A 63 -14.23 -3.38 7.56
C ALA A 63 -13.49 -2.20 6.88
N ILE A 64 -14.19 -1.11 6.60
CA ILE A 64 -13.58 0.11 6.03
C ILE A 64 -12.68 0.80 7.07
N ALA A 65 -13.14 0.90 8.32
CA ALA A 65 -12.37 1.52 9.39
C ALA A 65 -11.05 0.78 9.65
N THR A 66 -11.05 -0.55 9.65
CA THR A 66 -9.83 -1.36 9.85
C THR A 66 -8.80 -1.20 8.74
N ALA A 67 -9.22 -0.87 7.52
CA ALA A 67 -8.33 -0.58 6.41
C ALA A 67 -7.78 0.86 6.41
N LEU A 68 -8.54 1.83 6.91
CA LEU A 68 -8.20 3.25 6.80
C LEU A 68 -7.59 3.85 8.07
N MET A 69 -8.01 3.40 9.26
CA MET A 69 -7.54 3.96 10.54
C MET A 69 -6.05 3.72 10.82
N PRO A 70 -5.50 2.49 10.68
CA PRO A 70 -4.09 2.24 11.01
C PRO A 70 -3.12 3.11 10.21
N PRO A 71 -3.26 3.30 8.88
CA PRO A 71 -2.41 4.21 8.14
C PRO A 71 -2.50 5.67 8.62
N LEU A 72 -3.69 6.15 9.00
CA LEU A 72 -3.85 7.50 9.54
C LEU A 72 -3.18 7.65 10.91
N CYS A 73 -3.23 6.60 11.76
CA CYS A 73 -2.52 6.58 13.02
C CYS A 73 -1.01 6.65 12.82
N THR A 74 -0.48 5.88 11.87
CA THR A 74 0.95 5.91 11.53
C THR A 74 1.37 7.25 10.90
N ALA A 75 0.51 7.88 10.10
CA ALA A 75 0.76 9.22 9.59
C ALA A 75 0.87 10.24 10.74
N GLY A 76 -0.03 10.17 11.73
CA GLY A 76 0.05 11.00 12.93
C GLY A 76 1.33 10.76 13.74
N PHE A 77 1.78 9.50 13.87
CA PHE A 77 3.07 9.17 14.47
C PHE A 77 4.23 9.81 13.69
N GLY A 78 4.20 9.74 12.35
CA GLY A 78 5.20 10.37 11.50
C GLY A 78 5.32 11.89 11.73
N LEU A 79 4.20 12.59 11.91
CA LEU A 79 4.21 14.01 12.25
C LEU A 79 4.74 14.27 13.68
N ALA A 80 4.30 13.47 14.65
CA ALA A 80 4.72 13.62 16.05
C ALA A 80 6.22 13.37 16.24
N SER A 81 6.78 12.39 15.50
CA SER A 81 8.22 12.07 15.53
C SER A 81 9.08 12.96 14.62
N GLY A 82 8.47 13.88 13.86
CA GLY A 82 9.17 14.73 12.87
C GLY A 82 9.70 13.96 11.65
N ASN A 83 9.26 12.72 11.45
CA ASN A 83 9.72 11.89 10.34
C ASN A 83 8.72 11.92 9.17
N LEU A 84 9.00 12.78 8.20
CA LEU A 84 8.17 12.94 7.01
C LEU A 84 8.10 11.68 6.14
N TYR A 85 9.10 10.80 6.18
CA TYR A 85 9.06 9.53 5.46
C TYR A 85 7.93 8.64 5.99
N TYR A 86 7.77 8.54 7.31
CA TYR A 86 6.67 7.79 7.92
C TYR A 86 5.32 8.43 7.62
N PHE A 87 5.25 9.76 7.68
CA PHE A 87 4.02 10.48 7.33
C PHE A 87 3.57 10.21 5.90
N PHE A 88 4.45 10.47 4.92
CA PHE A 88 4.07 10.32 3.52
C PHE A 88 3.85 8.86 3.12
N GLY A 89 4.63 7.92 3.65
CA GLY A 89 4.44 6.49 3.40
C GLY A 89 3.07 6.00 3.89
N ALA A 90 2.72 6.32 5.12
CA ALA A 90 1.44 5.92 5.71
C ALA A 90 0.25 6.66 5.07
N PHE A 91 0.40 7.95 4.77
CA PHE A 91 -0.64 8.72 4.08
C PHE A 91 -0.87 8.21 2.65
N TYR A 92 0.18 7.76 1.98
CA TYR A 92 0.09 7.12 0.68
C TYR A 92 -0.66 5.78 0.74
N LEU A 93 -0.39 4.94 1.75
CA LEU A 93 -1.16 3.72 1.99
C LEU A 93 -2.65 4.01 2.25
N TYR A 94 -2.95 5.02 3.08
CA TYR A 94 -4.32 5.47 3.28
C TYR A 94 -5.00 5.88 1.97
N PHE A 95 -4.29 6.63 1.13
CA PHE A 95 -4.80 7.07 -0.17
C PHE A 95 -5.11 5.89 -1.10
N ILE A 96 -4.18 4.92 -1.21
CA ILE A 96 -4.37 3.70 -2.00
C ILE A 96 -5.61 2.95 -1.51
N ASN A 97 -5.72 2.69 -0.22
CA ASN A 97 -6.85 1.96 0.34
C ASN A 97 -8.18 2.68 0.04
N THR A 98 -8.23 4.00 0.22
CA THR A 98 -9.42 4.80 -0.09
C THR A 98 -9.83 4.67 -1.56
N VAL A 99 -8.86 4.73 -2.45
CA VAL A 99 -9.08 4.64 -3.90
C VAL A 99 -9.61 3.25 -4.28
N PHE A 100 -8.98 2.17 -3.78
CA PHE A 100 -9.39 0.82 -4.15
C PHE A 100 -10.73 0.41 -3.53
N ILE A 101 -11.03 0.84 -2.31
CA ILE A 101 -12.37 0.69 -1.71
C ILE A 101 -13.42 1.42 -2.56
N SER A 102 -13.13 2.66 -2.97
CA SER A 102 -14.03 3.45 -3.82
C SER A 102 -14.24 2.80 -5.19
N LEU A 103 -13.18 2.28 -5.79
CA LEU A 103 -13.24 1.58 -7.06
C LEU A 103 -14.08 0.30 -6.95
N ALA A 104 -13.88 -0.51 -5.91
CA ALA A 104 -14.66 -1.70 -5.63
C ALA A 104 -16.15 -1.37 -5.47
N THR A 105 -16.45 -0.33 -4.69
CA THR A 105 -17.81 0.17 -4.49
C THR A 105 -18.43 0.60 -5.83
N PHE A 106 -17.71 1.37 -6.64
CA PHE A 106 -18.18 1.80 -7.95
C PHE A 106 -18.50 0.63 -8.89
N VAL A 107 -17.63 -0.39 -8.92
CA VAL A 107 -17.83 -1.59 -9.75
C VAL A 107 -19.12 -2.32 -9.33
N VAL A 108 -19.33 -2.57 -8.04
CA VAL A 108 -20.53 -3.27 -7.54
C VAL A 108 -21.80 -2.48 -7.78
N VAL A 109 -21.80 -1.18 -7.49
CA VAL A 109 -22.97 -0.30 -7.73
C VAL A 109 -23.36 -0.31 -9.22
N ARG A 110 -22.37 -0.34 -10.10
CA ARG A 110 -22.62 -0.41 -11.54
C ARG A 110 -23.12 -1.79 -11.98
N LEU A 111 -22.55 -2.88 -11.45
CA LEU A 111 -22.96 -4.25 -11.76
C LEU A 111 -24.39 -4.55 -11.27
N LEU A 112 -24.72 -4.11 -10.06
CA LEU A 112 -26.06 -4.28 -9.46
C LEU A 112 -27.11 -3.35 -10.07
N LYS A 113 -26.73 -2.50 -11.04
CA LYS A 113 -27.64 -1.55 -11.73
C LYS A 113 -28.48 -0.74 -10.73
N TYR A 114 -27.83 -0.25 -9.66
CA TYR A 114 -28.55 0.58 -8.67
C TYR A 114 -29.29 1.70 -9.36
N PRO A 115 -30.52 2.01 -8.91
CA PRO A 115 -31.33 3.07 -9.51
C PRO A 115 -30.59 4.40 -9.42
N LYS A 116 -30.39 5.01 -10.56
CA LYS A 116 -29.79 6.33 -10.62
C LYS A 116 -30.78 7.35 -10.04
N LYS A 117 -30.26 8.33 -9.32
CA LYS A 117 -31.08 9.45 -8.88
C LYS A 117 -31.68 10.15 -10.09
N VAL A 118 -33.01 10.22 -10.15
CA VAL A 118 -33.71 10.96 -11.20
C VAL A 118 -33.62 12.44 -10.86
N PHE A 119 -33.01 13.22 -11.74
CA PHE A 119 -32.96 14.67 -11.61
C PHE A 119 -34.17 15.26 -12.34
N LEU A 120 -34.86 16.17 -11.68
CA LEU A 120 -35.97 16.94 -12.30
C LEU A 120 -35.47 17.88 -13.43
N ASP A 121 -34.19 18.30 -13.32
CA ASP A 121 -33.54 19.17 -14.30
C ASP A 121 -32.48 18.41 -15.08
N LYS A 122 -32.71 18.24 -16.39
CA LYS A 122 -31.75 17.57 -17.31
C LYS A 122 -30.41 18.28 -17.43
N GLN A 123 -30.34 19.59 -17.20
CA GLN A 123 -29.08 20.33 -17.22
C GLN A 123 -28.24 19.99 -15.99
N ARG A 124 -28.84 19.90 -14.82
CA ARG A 124 -28.17 19.46 -13.58
C ARG A 124 -27.70 18.04 -13.67
N GLU A 125 -28.48 17.14 -14.28
CA GLU A 125 -28.06 15.76 -14.51
C GLU A 125 -26.77 15.68 -15.33
N LYS A 126 -26.67 16.42 -16.43
CA LYS A 126 -25.46 16.46 -17.27
C LYS A 126 -24.24 17.01 -16.52
N ILE A 127 -24.44 18.07 -15.73
CA ILE A 127 -23.38 18.69 -14.94
C ILE A 127 -22.86 17.69 -13.89
N VAL A 128 -23.75 17.10 -13.10
CA VAL A 128 -23.38 16.12 -12.05
C VAL A 128 -22.71 14.90 -12.66
N THR A 129 -23.24 14.36 -13.76
CA THR A 129 -22.65 13.20 -14.45
C THR A 129 -21.24 13.51 -14.96
N ARG A 130 -21.02 14.73 -15.48
CA ARG A 130 -19.67 15.16 -15.92
C ARG A 130 -18.70 15.25 -14.75
N TYR A 131 -19.09 15.89 -13.64
CA TYR A 131 -18.22 16.00 -12.45
C TYR A 131 -17.92 14.63 -11.85
N VAL A 132 -18.92 13.76 -11.71
CA VAL A 132 -18.71 12.38 -11.26
C VAL A 132 -17.77 11.64 -12.20
N GLY A 133 -17.96 11.76 -13.52
CA GLY A 133 -17.06 11.16 -14.50
C GLY A 133 -15.62 11.65 -14.39
N ILE A 134 -15.40 12.94 -14.17
CA ILE A 134 -14.07 13.54 -13.95
C ILE A 134 -13.45 12.98 -12.67
N ILE A 135 -14.18 12.97 -11.56
CA ILE A 135 -13.69 12.44 -10.28
C ILE A 135 -13.29 10.96 -10.42
N VAL A 136 -14.16 10.15 -11.05
CA VAL A 136 -13.90 8.73 -11.29
C VAL A 136 -12.66 8.54 -12.18
N PHE A 137 -12.52 9.33 -13.25
CA PHE A 137 -11.36 9.28 -14.14
C PHE A 137 -10.06 9.62 -13.37
N PHE A 138 -10.04 10.75 -12.65
CA PHE A 138 -8.88 11.16 -11.85
C PHE A 138 -8.59 10.22 -10.67
N THR A 139 -9.55 9.39 -10.27
CA THR A 139 -9.34 8.37 -9.24
C THR A 139 -8.80 7.08 -9.85
N ILE A 140 -9.35 6.60 -10.96
CA ILE A 140 -8.98 5.32 -11.58
C ILE A 140 -7.60 5.38 -12.25
N VAL A 141 -7.30 6.44 -13.00
CA VAL A 141 -6.06 6.52 -13.78
C VAL A 141 -4.80 6.51 -12.88
N PRO A 142 -4.68 7.37 -11.86
CA PRO A 142 -3.56 7.29 -10.93
C PRO A 142 -3.50 5.96 -10.19
N SER A 143 -4.65 5.40 -9.82
CA SER A 143 -4.75 4.11 -9.13
C SER A 143 -4.16 2.96 -9.95
N LEU A 144 -4.49 2.87 -11.22
CA LEU A 144 -3.94 1.85 -12.12
C LEU A 144 -2.42 2.03 -12.30
N PHE A 145 -1.96 3.27 -12.43
CA PHE A 145 -0.54 3.58 -12.53
C PHE A 145 0.22 3.18 -11.24
N LEU A 146 -0.32 3.52 -10.08
CA LEU A 146 0.24 3.16 -8.79
C LEU A 146 0.27 1.65 -8.58
N SER A 147 -0.83 0.95 -8.92
CA SER A 147 -0.93 -0.50 -8.84
C SER A 147 0.12 -1.18 -9.73
N TYR A 148 0.29 -0.70 -10.97
CA TYR A 148 1.30 -1.22 -11.88
C TYR A 148 2.72 -1.07 -11.30
N ASN A 149 3.05 0.09 -10.76
CA ASN A 149 4.36 0.34 -10.14
C ASN A 149 4.59 -0.53 -8.90
N LEU A 150 3.57 -0.68 -8.05
CA LEU A 150 3.63 -1.57 -6.87
C LEU A 150 3.85 -3.03 -7.26
N ILE A 151 3.11 -3.52 -8.25
CA ILE A 151 3.26 -4.88 -8.76
C ILE A 151 4.68 -5.08 -9.30
N ARG A 152 5.17 -4.15 -10.11
CA ARG A 152 6.52 -4.21 -10.68
C ARG A 152 7.61 -4.23 -9.60
N SER A 153 7.49 -3.37 -8.60
CA SER A 153 8.42 -3.32 -7.47
C SER A 153 8.35 -4.58 -6.62
N SER A 154 7.15 -5.12 -6.38
CA SER A 154 6.96 -6.37 -5.65
C SER A 154 7.64 -7.55 -6.36
N TYR A 155 7.42 -7.70 -7.67
CA TYR A 155 8.09 -8.73 -8.47
C TYR A 155 9.62 -8.60 -8.45
N PHE A 156 10.14 -7.39 -8.49
CA PHE A 156 11.58 -7.18 -8.38
C PHE A 156 12.11 -7.60 -7.00
N ASN A 157 11.44 -7.20 -5.92
CA ASN A 157 11.80 -7.57 -4.56
C ASN A 157 11.74 -9.09 -4.33
N ASP A 158 10.75 -9.78 -4.89
CA ASP A 158 10.63 -11.24 -4.80
C ASP A 158 11.77 -11.95 -5.54
N ARG A 159 12.15 -11.47 -6.72
CA ARG A 159 13.31 -12.01 -7.46
C ARG A 159 14.61 -11.82 -6.68
N VAL A 160 14.81 -10.63 -6.13
CA VAL A 160 15.97 -10.34 -5.28
C VAL A 160 15.97 -11.24 -4.04
N ARG A 161 14.82 -11.44 -3.42
CA ARG A 161 14.67 -12.31 -2.25
C ARG A 161 15.07 -13.75 -2.59
N ASN A 162 14.57 -14.29 -3.69
CA ASN A 162 14.88 -15.65 -4.13
C ASN A 162 16.37 -15.80 -4.47
N PHE A 163 16.92 -14.84 -5.23
CA PHE A 163 18.35 -14.83 -5.52
C PHE A 163 19.22 -14.83 -4.24
N VAL A 164 18.89 -13.97 -3.29
CA VAL A 164 19.64 -13.87 -2.02
C VAL A 164 19.52 -15.14 -1.20
N SER A 165 18.34 -15.75 -1.13
CA SER A 165 18.10 -16.96 -0.33
C SER A 165 18.71 -18.22 -0.96
N GLU A 166 18.80 -18.30 -2.28
CA GLU A 166 19.27 -19.50 -2.97
C GLU A 166 20.76 -19.45 -3.32
N GLU A 167 21.29 -18.29 -3.70
CA GLU A 167 22.64 -18.17 -4.26
C GLU A 167 23.65 -17.49 -3.32
N LEU A 168 23.19 -16.74 -2.30
CA LEU A 168 24.08 -16.10 -1.33
C LEU A 168 24.17 -16.85 -0.01
N THR A 169 23.98 -18.17 -0.04
CA THR A 169 24.18 -19.04 1.12
C THR A 169 25.61 -19.56 1.11
N PHE A 170 26.46 -18.93 1.91
CA PHE A 170 27.87 -19.32 2.04
C PHE A 170 28.14 -20.06 3.36
N PRO A 171 29.07 -21.05 3.40
CA PRO A 171 29.42 -21.72 4.62
C PRO A 171 29.94 -20.75 5.70
N ASN A 172 29.47 -20.92 6.93
CA ASN A 172 29.86 -20.09 8.08
C ASN A 172 29.63 -18.60 7.91
N THR A 173 28.62 -18.21 7.08
CA THR A 173 28.27 -16.84 6.81
C THR A 173 26.78 -16.66 6.99
N GLN A 174 26.37 -15.56 7.62
CA GLN A 174 24.96 -15.19 7.78
C GLN A 174 24.68 -13.83 7.16
N ILE A 175 23.50 -13.68 6.58
CA ILE A 175 23.03 -12.40 6.05
C ILE A 175 22.51 -11.59 7.23
N LEU A 176 23.21 -10.50 7.57
CA LEU A 176 22.80 -9.58 8.62
C LEU A 176 21.74 -8.61 8.15
N ASN A 177 21.94 -8.04 6.97
CA ASN A 177 21.04 -7.03 6.43
C ASN A 177 21.00 -7.09 4.90
N LYS A 178 19.82 -6.76 4.37
CA LYS A 178 19.59 -6.64 2.93
C LYS A 178 18.86 -5.31 2.66
N VAL A 179 19.50 -4.42 1.93
CA VAL A 179 18.91 -3.17 1.47
C VAL A 179 18.69 -3.25 -0.03
N VAL A 180 17.45 -3.16 -0.44
CA VAL A 180 17.05 -3.13 -1.86
C VAL A 180 16.67 -1.70 -2.20
N THR A 181 17.38 -1.09 -3.13
CA THR A 181 17.04 0.22 -3.67
C THR A 181 16.49 0.03 -5.08
N ASP A 182 15.20 0.25 -5.25
CA ASP A 182 14.50 0.19 -6.53
C ASP A 182 14.01 1.60 -6.88
N THR A 183 14.89 2.40 -7.48
CA THR A 183 14.58 3.73 -7.98
C THR A 183 14.57 3.68 -9.52
N SER A 184 13.83 4.59 -10.15
CA SER A 184 13.72 4.65 -11.62
C SER A 184 15.07 4.73 -12.34
N GLU A 185 16.08 5.30 -11.67
CA GLU A 185 17.43 5.48 -12.23
C GLU A 185 18.42 4.41 -11.78
N LYS A 186 18.22 3.78 -10.63
CA LYS A 186 19.19 2.84 -10.06
C LYS A 186 18.49 1.70 -9.34
N LYS A 187 18.85 0.48 -9.73
CA LYS A 187 18.48 -0.76 -9.05
C LYS A 187 19.72 -1.32 -8.38
N GLU A 188 19.76 -1.27 -7.08
CA GLU A 188 20.91 -1.72 -6.31
C GLU A 188 20.45 -2.61 -5.15
N VAL A 189 21.15 -3.72 -4.99
CA VAL A 189 20.95 -4.63 -3.86
C VAL A 189 22.25 -4.66 -3.06
N LYS A 190 22.19 -4.16 -1.83
CA LYS A 190 23.29 -4.24 -0.87
C LYS A 190 22.98 -5.35 0.14
N VAL A 191 23.87 -6.33 0.19
CA VAL A 191 23.77 -7.42 1.16
C VAL A 191 24.97 -7.33 2.10
N VAL A 192 24.70 -7.30 3.39
CA VAL A 192 25.71 -7.30 4.43
C VAL A 192 25.81 -8.72 4.99
N LEU A 193 26.98 -9.32 4.88
CA LEU A 193 27.28 -10.64 5.36
C LEU A 193 28.12 -10.55 6.63
N ILE A 194 27.86 -11.43 7.62
CA ILE A 194 28.70 -11.64 8.79
C ILE A 194 29.17 -13.08 8.80
N GLY A 195 30.46 -13.27 9.06
CA GLY A 195 31.08 -14.59 9.12
C GLY A 195 32.48 -14.59 8.52
N GLN A 196 32.85 -15.72 7.94
CA GLN A 196 34.13 -15.83 7.23
C GLN A 196 34.12 -14.98 5.94
N THR A 197 35.29 -14.50 5.56
CA THR A 197 35.47 -13.77 4.28
C THR A 197 35.11 -14.70 3.12
N VAL A 198 34.15 -14.27 2.31
CA VAL A 198 33.72 -15.03 1.12
C VAL A 198 34.75 -14.82 0.00
N PRO A 199 35.29 -15.85 -0.62
CA PRO A 199 36.22 -15.74 -1.75
C PRO A 199 35.56 -15.02 -2.93
N ASP A 200 36.32 -14.18 -3.63
CA ASP A 200 35.84 -13.42 -4.78
C ASP A 200 35.30 -14.32 -5.90
N GLU A 201 35.83 -15.52 -6.05
CA GLU A 201 35.36 -16.52 -7.00
C GLU A 201 33.91 -16.95 -6.71
N MET A 202 33.56 -17.18 -5.43
CA MET A 202 32.17 -17.49 -5.04
C MET A 202 31.22 -16.33 -5.29
N ILE A 203 31.66 -15.11 -5.04
CA ILE A 203 30.88 -13.89 -5.35
C ILE A 203 30.68 -13.76 -6.85
N ALA A 204 31.72 -13.99 -7.66
CA ALA A 204 31.64 -13.94 -9.10
C ALA A 204 30.68 -15.02 -9.65
N ASN A 205 30.72 -16.24 -9.11
CA ASN A 205 29.81 -17.31 -9.48
C ASN A 205 28.36 -16.99 -9.13
N ALA A 206 28.09 -16.43 -7.96
CA ALA A 206 26.75 -15.96 -7.57
C ALA A 206 26.28 -14.85 -8.51
N ARG A 207 27.14 -13.88 -8.83
CA ARG A 207 26.84 -12.78 -9.75
C ARG A 207 26.53 -13.27 -11.15
N ALA A 208 27.22 -14.30 -11.66
CA ALA A 208 26.95 -14.90 -12.96
C ALA A 208 25.54 -15.51 -13.09
N LYS A 209 24.92 -15.84 -11.95
CA LYS A 209 23.55 -16.40 -11.91
C LYS A 209 22.45 -15.36 -11.85
N LEU A 210 22.74 -14.06 -11.70
CA LEU A 210 21.75 -12.98 -11.70
C LEU A 210 20.75 -13.05 -12.88
N PRO A 211 21.19 -13.34 -14.13
CA PRO A 211 20.27 -13.43 -15.25
C PRO A 211 19.20 -14.52 -15.11
N LYS A 212 19.49 -15.61 -14.39
CA LYS A 212 18.54 -16.70 -14.12
C LYS A 212 17.30 -16.21 -13.36
N TYR A 213 17.49 -15.21 -12.50
CA TYR A 213 16.44 -14.59 -11.73
C TYR A 213 15.85 -13.33 -12.41
N GLY A 214 16.28 -13.04 -13.66
CA GLY A 214 15.87 -11.85 -14.38
C GLY A 214 16.39 -10.54 -13.76
N LEU A 215 17.50 -10.64 -13.02
CA LEU A 215 18.28 -9.52 -12.48
C LEU A 215 19.46 -9.25 -13.43
N LYS A 216 19.78 -7.97 -13.63
CA LYS A 216 20.89 -7.54 -14.49
C LYS A 216 21.80 -6.61 -13.71
#